data_326b9d2c3a2adb8fca1680d6837dbac0
#
_entry.id   326b9d2c3a2adb8fca1680d6837dbac0
#
_cell.length_a   1.000
_cell.length_b   1.000
_cell.length_c   1.000
_cell.angle_alpha   90.00
_cell.angle_beta   90.00
_cell.angle_gamma   90.00
#
_symmetry.space_group_name_H-M   'P 1'
#
loop_
_entity.id
_entity.type
_entity.pdbx_description
1 polymer ?
#
loop_
_entity_poly.entity_id
_entity_poly.type
_entity_poly.pdbx_seq_one_letter_code
_entity_poly.pdbx_strand_id
1 'polypeptide(L)'
;DIGLDLNMFGNRMNVVFDWYQRDTKGMLAPGMQLPAVVGASSPFQNTADMRTRGWELAVNWRDRIGKFNYRVGFNLSDSYSEITKYDDNAASKLLSNFYPGQRLGEIWGYEVDGFYTVDDFVDTNSWKLKDGVASIKGVSPRPGDLKFKNLRDDDKSTNQIDSGDGTLDNPGDQKVIGNSLPKYLYGITLGANYKGFDLNIMMQGTGQRDAWIANNLVFPMYIYSVNDIKYQPLFDGLTDYWRPVDAANGDYTAVNPNAKYPRMYGQNPTVGSNYGRKTDKYLSNAAYFRIKNVTLSYTVPKTWISRIGLNQLKGFVSVETVSYTHLTL
;
A
#
# COMPACT_ATOMS: atom_id res chain seq x y z
N ASP A 1 -12.50 -9.92 24.18
CA ASP A 1 -11.67 -10.89 23.44
C ASP A 1 -12.35 -12.26 23.49
N ILE A 2 -12.20 -13.02 22.42
CA ILE A 2 -12.69 -14.40 22.31
C ILE A 2 -11.53 -15.23 21.79
N GLY A 3 -11.10 -16.23 22.57
CA GLY A 3 -10.00 -17.11 22.23
C GLY A 3 -10.42 -18.56 22.12
N LEU A 4 -9.77 -19.33 21.28
CA LEU A 4 -9.96 -20.77 21.11
C LEU A 4 -8.61 -21.47 20.99
N ASP A 5 -8.35 -22.37 21.92
CA ASP A 5 -7.17 -23.23 21.91
C ASP A 5 -7.55 -24.68 21.66
N LEU A 6 -7.02 -25.28 20.60
CA LEU A 6 -7.27 -26.67 20.24
C LEU A 6 -5.96 -27.46 20.17
N ASN A 7 -5.95 -28.60 20.84
CA ASN A 7 -4.88 -29.60 20.70
C ASN A 7 -5.45 -30.89 20.12
N MET A 8 -4.94 -31.30 18.98
CA MET A 8 -5.48 -32.41 18.19
C MET A 8 -4.40 -33.43 17.84
N PHE A 9 -4.84 -34.62 17.42
CA PHE A 9 -3.98 -35.69 16.95
C PHE A 9 -2.90 -36.11 17.98
N GLY A 10 -3.27 -36.23 19.26
CA GLY A 10 -2.32 -36.57 20.31
C GLY A 10 -1.24 -35.48 20.51
N ASN A 11 -1.64 -34.21 20.52
CA ASN A 11 -0.78 -33.04 20.64
C ASN A 11 0.22 -32.83 19.49
N ARG A 12 -0.05 -33.42 18.32
CA ARG A 12 0.75 -33.13 17.13
C ARG A 12 0.35 -31.82 16.47
N MET A 13 -0.90 -31.43 16.56
CA MET A 13 -1.43 -30.18 16.05
C MET A 13 -1.95 -29.31 17.19
N ASN A 14 -1.49 -28.07 17.22
CA ASN A 14 -2.03 -27.02 18.09
C ASN A 14 -2.54 -25.88 17.22
N VAL A 15 -3.78 -25.44 17.47
CA VAL A 15 -4.41 -24.30 16.81
C VAL A 15 -4.83 -23.33 17.87
N VAL A 16 -4.43 -22.07 17.72
CA VAL A 16 -4.84 -20.95 18.55
C VAL A 16 -5.50 -19.93 17.66
N PHE A 17 -6.69 -19.51 18.01
CA PHE A 17 -7.41 -18.46 17.33
C PHE A 17 -7.91 -17.45 18.35
N ASP A 18 -7.63 -16.17 18.12
CA ASP A 18 -8.07 -15.07 18.93
C ASP A 18 -8.77 -14.01 18.08
N TRP A 19 -9.90 -13.52 18.56
CA TRP A 19 -10.55 -12.32 18.03
C TRP A 19 -10.67 -11.29 19.15
N TYR A 20 -10.36 -10.04 18.83
CA TYR A 20 -10.36 -8.96 19.81
C TYR A 20 -10.96 -7.66 19.28
N GLN A 21 -11.52 -6.89 20.20
CA GLN A 21 -11.87 -5.49 20.02
C GLN A 21 -11.26 -4.68 21.16
N ARG A 22 -10.61 -3.58 20.81
CA ARG A 22 -10.06 -2.61 21.75
C ARG A 22 -10.61 -1.24 21.45
N ASP A 23 -11.23 -0.59 22.44
CA ASP A 23 -11.63 0.81 22.36
C ASP A 23 -10.63 1.66 23.15
N THR A 24 -9.99 2.61 22.45
CA THR A 24 -9.08 3.60 23.02
C THR A 24 -9.81 4.93 23.04
N LYS A 25 -9.98 5.51 24.22
CA LYS A 25 -10.70 6.76 24.41
C LYS A 25 -9.78 7.88 24.86
N GLY A 26 -10.11 9.11 24.50
CA GLY A 26 -9.38 10.29 24.92
C GLY A 26 -7.94 10.29 24.43
N MET A 27 -7.70 9.88 23.19
CA MET A 27 -6.36 9.96 22.59
C MET A 27 -5.94 11.41 22.41
N LEU A 28 -4.65 11.67 22.65
CA LEU A 28 -4.05 12.95 22.35
C LEU A 28 -3.98 13.14 20.83
N ALA A 29 -4.69 14.13 20.34
CA ALA A 29 -4.69 14.57 18.95
C ALA A 29 -4.59 16.09 18.89
N PRO A 30 -4.25 16.71 17.73
CA PRO A 30 -4.35 18.14 17.59
C PRO A 30 -5.75 18.60 17.97
N GLY A 31 -5.83 19.59 18.84
CA GLY A 31 -7.11 20.19 19.24
C GLY A 31 -7.66 21.11 18.16
N MET A 32 -8.85 21.67 18.42
CA MET A 32 -9.52 22.59 17.51
C MET A 32 -8.57 23.72 17.07
N GLN A 33 -8.57 24.02 15.77
CA GLN A 33 -7.75 25.10 15.23
C GLN A 33 -8.06 26.45 15.91
N LEU A 34 -7.04 27.04 16.47
CA LEU A 34 -7.16 28.37 17.05
C LEU A 34 -7.27 29.44 15.95
N PRO A 35 -8.06 30.50 16.15
CA PRO A 35 -8.07 31.61 15.23
C PRO A 35 -6.65 32.15 14.98
N ALA A 36 -6.34 32.53 13.73
CA ALA A 36 -5.00 33.00 13.34
C ALA A 36 -4.48 34.16 14.19
N VAL A 37 -5.37 34.95 14.75
CA VAL A 37 -5.06 36.09 15.69
C VAL A 37 -4.35 35.63 16.96
N VAL A 38 -4.47 34.38 17.35
CA VAL A 38 -3.79 33.81 18.54
C VAL A 38 -2.29 33.63 18.31
N GLY A 39 -1.87 33.46 17.05
CA GLY A 39 -0.45 33.31 16.68
C GLY A 39 0.23 32.06 17.22
N ALA A 40 -0.52 31.08 17.69
CA ALA A 40 -0.02 29.80 18.23
C ALA A 40 -0.70 28.62 17.55
N SER A 41 0.03 27.49 17.43
CA SER A 41 -0.55 26.22 17.01
C SER A 41 -1.47 25.64 18.09
N SER A 42 -2.49 24.90 17.66
CA SER A 42 -3.41 24.23 18.58
C SER A 42 -2.66 23.23 19.47
N PRO A 43 -2.89 23.27 20.79
CA PRO A 43 -2.30 22.26 21.69
C PRO A 43 -2.91 20.90 21.43
N PHE A 44 -2.18 19.84 21.75
CA PHE A 44 -2.73 18.49 21.80
C PHE A 44 -3.74 18.38 22.93
N GLN A 45 -4.87 17.74 22.65
CA GLN A 45 -5.97 17.54 23.58
C GLN A 45 -6.51 16.11 23.45
N ASN A 46 -7.26 15.65 24.44
CA ASN A 46 -7.92 14.33 24.42
C ASN A 46 -9.22 14.39 23.59
N THR A 47 -9.08 14.53 22.27
CA THR A 47 -10.16 14.86 21.34
C THR A 47 -10.56 13.71 20.41
N ALA A 48 -9.86 12.58 20.49
CA ALA A 48 -10.09 11.46 19.57
C ALA A 48 -10.34 10.14 20.31
N ASP A 49 -11.25 9.34 19.75
CA ASP A 49 -11.47 7.94 20.14
C ASP A 49 -11.22 7.03 18.94
N MET A 50 -10.71 5.84 19.21
CA MET A 50 -10.41 4.85 18.19
C MET A 50 -10.87 3.45 18.61
N ARG A 51 -11.35 2.68 17.67
CA ARG A 51 -11.66 1.27 17.83
C ARG A 51 -10.77 0.42 16.95
N THR A 52 -10.07 -0.53 17.55
CA THR A 52 -9.29 -1.54 16.83
C THR A 52 -10.02 -2.88 16.93
N ARG A 53 -10.19 -3.55 15.77
CA ARG A 53 -10.68 -4.93 15.68
C ARG A 53 -9.66 -5.76 14.96
N GLY A 54 -9.42 -6.96 15.45
CA GLY A 54 -8.45 -7.85 14.83
C GLY A 54 -8.71 -9.31 15.19
N TRP A 55 -8.01 -10.16 14.47
CA TRP A 55 -7.98 -11.59 14.73
C TRP A 55 -6.59 -12.14 14.47
N GLU A 56 -6.25 -13.21 15.16
CA GLU A 56 -4.97 -13.90 15.07
C GLU A 56 -5.19 -15.40 14.99
N LEU A 57 -4.49 -16.07 14.11
CA LEU A 57 -4.51 -17.52 13.94
C LEU A 57 -3.09 -18.03 13.99
N ALA A 58 -2.83 -19.00 14.85
CA ALA A 58 -1.60 -19.76 14.88
C ALA A 58 -1.87 -21.25 14.75
N VAL A 59 -1.18 -21.91 13.83
CA VAL A 59 -1.29 -23.36 13.61
C VAL A 59 0.11 -23.93 13.68
N ASN A 60 0.31 -24.88 14.60
CA ASN A 60 1.58 -25.57 14.77
C ASN A 60 1.37 -27.07 14.60
N TRP A 61 2.16 -27.66 13.74
CA TRP A 61 2.22 -29.09 13.53
C TRP A 61 3.61 -29.62 13.87
N ARG A 62 3.68 -30.71 14.61
CA ARG A 62 4.90 -31.45 14.88
C ARG A 62 4.66 -32.94 14.78
N ASP A 63 5.55 -33.64 14.12
CA ASP A 63 5.45 -35.09 14.00
C ASP A 63 6.83 -35.72 13.81
N ARG A 64 6.85 -37.05 13.79
CA ARG A 64 8.07 -37.86 13.64
C ARG A 64 7.82 -39.03 12.72
N ILE A 65 8.74 -39.18 11.78
CA ILE A 65 8.79 -40.34 10.86
C ILE A 65 10.11 -41.06 11.10
N GLY A 66 10.06 -42.19 11.83
CA GLY A 66 11.27 -42.87 12.25
C GLY A 66 12.19 -41.98 13.10
N LYS A 67 13.39 -41.64 12.57
CA LYS A 67 14.38 -40.76 13.22
C LYS A 67 14.29 -39.32 12.74
N PHE A 68 13.40 -39.00 11.79
CA PHE A 68 13.20 -37.67 11.26
C PHE A 68 12.06 -36.98 12.04
N ASN A 69 12.38 -35.90 12.74
CA ASN A 69 11.40 -35.07 13.40
C ASN A 69 11.22 -33.79 12.57
N TYR A 70 9.98 -33.34 12.41
CA TYR A 70 9.69 -32.10 11.72
C TYR A 70 8.63 -31.30 12.43
N ARG A 71 8.68 -29.99 12.22
CA ARG A 71 7.68 -29.03 12.70
C ARG A 71 7.37 -28.01 11.63
N VAL A 72 6.10 -27.65 11.54
CA VAL A 72 5.62 -26.57 10.68
C VAL A 72 4.77 -25.66 11.55
N GLY A 73 5.11 -24.39 11.58
CA GLY A 73 4.33 -23.35 12.23
C GLY A 73 3.85 -22.36 11.17
N PHE A 74 2.60 -21.94 11.30
CA PHE A 74 2.00 -20.90 10.49
C PHE A 74 1.24 -19.96 11.42
N ASN A 75 1.45 -18.66 11.26
CA ASN A 75 0.63 -17.63 11.90
C ASN A 75 0.12 -16.65 10.84
N LEU A 76 -1.08 -16.16 11.05
CA LEU A 76 -1.74 -15.18 10.22
C LEU A 76 -2.55 -14.25 11.10
N SER A 77 -2.41 -12.95 10.92
CA SER A 77 -3.19 -11.97 11.65
C SER A 77 -3.62 -10.82 10.74
N ASP A 78 -4.77 -10.25 11.04
CA ASP A 78 -5.23 -9.00 10.43
C ASP A 78 -5.92 -8.14 11.46
N SER A 79 -5.73 -6.83 11.36
CA SER A 79 -6.43 -5.86 12.20
C SER A 79 -6.64 -4.55 11.46
N TYR A 80 -7.67 -3.83 11.86
CA TYR A 80 -7.90 -2.47 11.41
C TYR A 80 -8.32 -1.60 12.59
N SER A 81 -7.93 -0.33 12.51
CA SER A 81 -8.32 0.70 13.48
C SER A 81 -9.19 1.74 12.79
N GLU A 82 -10.28 2.10 13.42
CA GLU A 82 -11.27 3.07 12.97
C GLU A 82 -11.38 4.20 13.98
N ILE A 83 -11.35 5.43 13.51
CA ILE A 83 -11.62 6.61 14.34
C ILE A 83 -13.13 6.66 14.62
N THR A 84 -13.52 6.54 15.87
CA THR A 84 -14.93 6.57 16.26
C THR A 84 -15.42 7.94 16.67
N LYS A 85 -14.48 8.81 17.06
CA LYS A 85 -14.74 10.21 17.43
C LYS A 85 -13.52 11.06 17.14
N TYR A 86 -13.71 12.27 16.62
CA TYR A 86 -12.70 13.31 16.55
C TYR A 86 -13.36 14.68 16.57
N ASP A 87 -13.15 15.44 17.63
CA ASP A 87 -13.88 16.68 17.90
C ASP A 87 -13.42 17.85 16.99
N ASP A 88 -12.19 17.81 16.47
CA ASP A 88 -11.65 18.89 15.62
C ASP A 88 -12.09 18.81 14.14
N ASN A 89 -12.80 17.76 13.76
CA ASN A 89 -13.28 17.57 12.39
C ASN A 89 -14.76 17.15 12.36
N ALA A 90 -15.62 17.97 12.96
CA ALA A 90 -17.06 17.71 13.01
C ALA A 90 -17.72 17.61 11.63
N ALA A 91 -17.14 18.27 10.61
CA ALA A 91 -17.60 18.23 9.23
C ALA A 91 -17.05 17.02 8.44
N SER A 92 -16.31 16.11 9.08
CA SER A 92 -15.71 14.91 8.47
C SER A 92 -14.90 15.20 7.19
N LYS A 93 -14.10 16.25 7.17
CA LYS A 93 -13.25 16.62 6.04
C LYS A 93 -12.15 15.62 5.80
N LEU A 94 -12.02 15.12 4.58
CA LEU A 94 -11.07 14.06 4.19
C LEU A 94 -9.61 14.49 4.22
N LEU A 95 -9.34 15.77 4.01
CA LEU A 95 -7.99 16.36 4.05
C LEU A 95 -7.55 16.73 5.47
N SER A 96 -8.41 16.57 6.46
CA SER A 96 -8.06 16.72 7.86
C SER A 96 -7.29 15.51 8.37
N ASN A 97 -6.62 15.64 9.51
CA ASN A 97 -5.82 14.56 10.07
C ASN A 97 -6.64 13.28 10.33
N PHE A 98 -7.85 13.46 10.90
CA PHE A 98 -8.77 12.36 11.20
C PHE A 98 -10.22 12.78 10.95
N TYR A 99 -11.09 11.81 10.75
CA TYR A 99 -12.55 11.99 10.73
C TYR A 99 -13.24 10.73 11.28
N PRO A 100 -14.42 10.86 11.89
CA PRO A 100 -15.19 9.71 12.37
C PRO A 100 -15.53 8.75 11.22
N GLY A 101 -15.31 7.45 11.42
CA GLY A 101 -15.46 6.40 10.40
C GLY A 101 -14.20 6.12 9.59
N GLN A 102 -13.16 6.94 9.72
CA GLN A 102 -11.89 6.72 9.03
C GLN A 102 -11.22 5.44 9.49
N ARG A 103 -10.83 4.61 8.56
CA ARG A 103 -9.86 3.53 8.81
C ARG A 103 -8.45 4.07 8.69
N LEU A 104 -7.64 3.85 9.70
CA LEU A 104 -6.26 4.32 9.65
C LEU A 104 -5.52 3.74 8.44
N GLY A 105 -4.74 4.59 7.81
CA GLY A 105 -3.95 4.23 6.63
C GLY A 105 -4.68 4.28 5.30
N GLU A 106 -5.99 4.59 5.25
CA GLU A 106 -6.68 4.74 3.96
C GLU A 106 -6.07 5.82 3.09
N ILE A 107 -6.04 5.50 1.80
CA ILE A 107 -5.53 6.37 0.75
C ILE A 107 -6.72 6.75 -0.13
N TRP A 108 -7.12 8.01 -0.08
CA TRP A 108 -8.13 8.58 -0.96
C TRP A 108 -7.50 9.00 -2.28
N GLY A 109 -8.20 8.74 -3.38
CA GLY A 109 -7.73 9.10 -4.71
C GLY A 109 -8.79 8.88 -5.78
N TYR A 110 -8.39 9.12 -7.02
CA TYR A 110 -9.23 9.02 -8.20
C TYR A 110 -9.04 7.69 -8.89
N GLU A 111 -10.09 7.19 -9.54
CA GLU A 111 -10.02 6.02 -10.41
C GLU A 111 -9.69 6.44 -11.84
N VAL A 112 -8.67 5.83 -12.43
CA VAL A 112 -8.23 6.12 -13.79
C VAL A 112 -9.06 5.33 -14.79
N ASP A 113 -9.56 6.01 -15.84
CA ASP A 113 -10.27 5.44 -16.98
C ASP A 113 -9.38 5.29 -18.23
N GLY A 114 -8.07 5.31 -18.04
CA GLY A 114 -7.10 5.25 -19.13
C GLY A 114 -6.52 6.62 -19.50
N PHE A 115 -6.21 6.78 -20.78
CA PHE A 115 -5.74 8.04 -21.35
C PHE A 115 -6.77 8.65 -22.25
N TYR A 116 -6.78 9.97 -22.34
CA TYR A 116 -7.50 10.62 -23.44
C TYR A 116 -6.91 10.19 -24.76
N THR A 117 -7.78 9.87 -25.70
CA THR A 117 -7.44 9.54 -27.10
C THR A 117 -7.88 10.66 -28.03
N VAL A 118 -7.50 10.61 -29.28
CA VAL A 118 -7.98 11.59 -30.30
C VAL A 118 -9.50 11.56 -30.40
N ASP A 119 -10.09 10.39 -30.22
CA ASP A 119 -11.55 10.17 -30.34
C ASP A 119 -12.36 10.86 -29.24
N ASP A 120 -11.73 11.25 -28.14
CA ASP A 120 -12.37 12.01 -27.05
C ASP A 120 -12.58 13.50 -27.42
N PHE A 121 -11.98 13.99 -28.53
CA PHE A 121 -12.01 15.39 -28.94
C PHE A 121 -12.86 15.61 -30.17
N VAL A 122 -13.40 16.81 -30.29
CA VAL A 122 -14.18 17.25 -31.49
C VAL A 122 -13.26 17.35 -32.69
N ASP A 123 -12.10 17.97 -32.53
CA ASP A 123 -11.07 18.16 -33.54
C ASP A 123 -9.67 18.36 -32.92
N THR A 124 -8.65 18.22 -33.76
CA THR A 124 -7.24 18.32 -33.35
C THR A 124 -6.71 19.76 -33.32
N ASN A 125 -7.50 20.75 -33.73
CA ASN A 125 -7.11 22.15 -33.69
C ASN A 125 -7.50 22.80 -32.36
N SER A 126 -8.75 22.64 -31.98
CA SER A 126 -9.31 23.24 -30.76
C SER A 126 -9.03 22.40 -29.51
N TRP A 127 -8.90 21.08 -29.67
CA TRP A 127 -8.84 20.12 -28.59
C TRP A 127 -10.02 20.25 -27.61
N LYS A 128 -11.17 20.63 -28.13
CA LYS A 128 -12.40 20.64 -27.36
C LYS A 128 -12.87 19.21 -27.16
N LEU A 129 -13.13 18.83 -25.92
CA LEU A 129 -13.71 17.53 -25.61
C LEU A 129 -15.11 17.39 -26.21
N LYS A 130 -15.44 16.18 -26.65
CA LYS A 130 -16.80 15.81 -27.04
C LYS A 130 -17.73 15.86 -25.84
N ASP A 131 -19.01 16.08 -26.12
CA ASP A 131 -20.01 16.03 -25.06
C ASP A 131 -20.04 14.64 -24.39
N GLY A 132 -20.16 14.61 -23.07
CA GLY A 132 -20.18 13.38 -22.28
C GLY A 132 -18.79 12.82 -21.92
N VAL A 133 -17.70 13.41 -22.41
CA VAL A 133 -16.34 13.02 -21.98
C VAL A 133 -15.99 13.69 -20.67
N ALA A 134 -15.70 12.89 -19.67
CA ALA A 134 -15.35 13.38 -18.33
C ALA A 134 -14.06 14.20 -18.34
N SER A 135 -14.03 15.33 -17.64
CA SER A 135 -12.87 16.21 -17.55
C SER A 135 -12.72 16.83 -16.17
N ILE A 136 -11.51 17.21 -15.82
CA ILE A 136 -11.24 17.92 -14.57
C ILE A 136 -11.52 19.41 -14.79
N LYS A 137 -12.25 20.02 -13.87
CA LYS A 137 -12.54 21.46 -13.91
C LYS A 137 -11.27 22.30 -14.02
N GLY A 138 -11.24 23.18 -15.02
CA GLY A 138 -10.11 24.10 -15.25
C GLY A 138 -8.88 23.43 -15.87
N VAL A 139 -8.96 22.19 -16.31
CA VAL A 139 -7.90 21.49 -17.03
C VAL A 139 -8.30 21.30 -18.49
N SER A 140 -7.40 21.62 -19.41
CA SER A 140 -7.56 21.37 -20.85
C SER A 140 -6.69 20.17 -21.23
N PRO A 141 -7.24 18.96 -21.22
CA PRO A 141 -6.48 17.76 -21.51
C PRO A 141 -6.08 17.68 -22.98
N ARG A 142 -5.15 16.78 -23.26
CA ARG A 142 -4.71 16.40 -24.60
C ARG A 142 -4.65 14.88 -24.71
N PRO A 143 -4.58 14.31 -25.91
CA PRO A 143 -4.32 12.88 -26.06
C PRO A 143 -3.08 12.45 -25.28
N GLY A 144 -3.21 11.36 -24.52
CA GLY A 144 -2.15 10.86 -23.64
C GLY A 144 -2.14 11.41 -22.23
N ASP A 145 -3.03 12.35 -21.89
CA ASP A 145 -3.27 12.73 -20.49
C ASP A 145 -4.15 11.71 -19.79
N LEU A 146 -4.07 11.61 -18.47
CA LEU A 146 -4.91 10.71 -17.69
C LEU A 146 -6.39 11.16 -17.76
N LYS A 147 -7.23 10.20 -18.09
CA LYS A 147 -8.67 10.30 -17.99
C LYS A 147 -9.15 9.61 -16.74
N PHE A 148 -10.03 10.26 -15.97
CA PHE A 148 -10.57 9.76 -14.72
C PHE A 148 -12.02 9.41 -14.87
N LYS A 149 -12.51 8.50 -14.04
CA LYS A 149 -13.92 8.17 -13.96
C LYS A 149 -14.67 9.23 -13.16
N ASN A 150 -15.76 9.71 -13.68
CA ASN A 150 -16.78 10.41 -12.91
C ASN A 150 -17.54 9.36 -12.09
N LEU A 151 -17.29 9.31 -10.79
CA LEU A 151 -17.89 8.33 -9.88
C LEU A 151 -19.24 8.80 -9.34
N ARG A 152 -19.49 10.10 -9.34
CA ARG A 152 -20.72 10.70 -8.85
C ARG A 152 -21.26 11.65 -9.89
N ASP A 153 -22.48 11.36 -10.35
CA ASP A 153 -23.18 12.16 -11.34
C ASP A 153 -23.88 13.36 -10.65
N ASP A 154 -23.10 14.14 -9.94
CA ASP A 154 -23.53 15.34 -9.21
C ASP A 154 -23.57 16.59 -10.10
N ASP A 155 -22.80 16.60 -11.18
CA ASP A 155 -22.86 17.63 -12.23
C ASP A 155 -23.17 17.03 -13.61
N LYS A 156 -24.44 16.65 -13.82
CA LYS A 156 -24.95 16.04 -15.08
C LYS A 156 -24.77 16.93 -16.30
N SER A 157 -24.65 18.25 -16.09
CA SER A 157 -24.56 19.20 -17.19
C SER A 157 -23.19 19.30 -17.81
N THR A 158 -22.13 19.06 -17.03
CA THR A 158 -20.75 19.31 -17.45
C THR A 158 -19.87 18.07 -17.46
N ASN A 159 -20.31 16.97 -16.83
CA ASN A 159 -19.53 15.74 -16.63
C ASN A 159 -18.11 16.07 -16.09
N GLN A 160 -18.04 16.98 -15.12
CA GLN A 160 -16.79 17.40 -14.54
C GLN A 160 -16.40 16.51 -13.37
N ILE A 161 -15.14 16.19 -13.33
CA ILE A 161 -14.50 15.47 -12.22
C ILE A 161 -14.03 16.48 -11.19
N ASP A 162 -14.47 16.32 -9.97
CA ASP A 162 -14.15 17.23 -8.87
C ASP A 162 -13.75 16.51 -7.57
N SER A 163 -13.51 17.28 -6.54
CA SER A 163 -13.23 16.81 -5.18
C SER A 163 -14.39 17.02 -4.22
N GLY A 164 -15.57 17.37 -4.74
CA GLY A 164 -16.73 17.77 -3.94
C GLY A 164 -16.41 18.94 -3.05
N ASP A 165 -16.96 18.94 -1.85
CA ASP A 165 -16.61 19.89 -0.79
C ASP A 165 -15.49 19.35 0.14
N GLY A 166 -14.95 18.16 -0.18
CA GLY A 166 -13.87 17.51 0.55
C GLY A 166 -14.32 16.88 1.87
N THR A 167 -15.61 16.64 2.06
CA THR A 167 -16.14 15.91 3.22
C THR A 167 -16.38 14.44 2.88
N LEU A 168 -16.61 13.62 3.91
CA LEU A 168 -16.98 12.22 3.73
C LEU A 168 -18.33 12.05 3.02
N ASP A 169 -19.26 12.97 3.27
CA ASP A 169 -20.59 12.93 2.67
C ASP A 169 -20.57 13.37 1.19
N ASN A 170 -19.64 14.26 0.84
CA ASN A 170 -19.44 14.73 -0.52
C ASN A 170 -17.94 14.76 -0.89
N PRO A 171 -17.31 13.60 -1.09
CA PRO A 171 -15.89 13.50 -1.47
C PRO A 171 -15.64 13.77 -2.97
N GLY A 172 -16.66 14.18 -3.73
CA GLY A 172 -16.58 14.28 -5.17
C GLY A 172 -16.31 12.92 -5.82
N ASP A 173 -15.47 12.89 -6.85
CA ASP A 173 -15.12 11.66 -7.57
C ASP A 173 -13.96 10.87 -6.93
N GLN A 174 -13.66 11.16 -5.68
CA GLN A 174 -12.67 10.42 -4.92
C GLN A 174 -13.28 9.22 -4.20
N LYS A 175 -12.49 8.16 -4.05
CA LYS A 175 -12.78 6.98 -3.23
C LYS A 175 -11.53 6.50 -2.50
N VAL A 176 -11.70 5.61 -1.55
CA VAL A 176 -10.57 4.88 -0.96
C VAL A 176 -10.01 3.92 -2.02
N ILE A 177 -8.80 4.18 -2.48
CA ILE A 177 -8.09 3.39 -3.51
C ILE A 177 -7.13 2.38 -2.92
N GLY A 178 -6.77 2.49 -1.64
CA GLY A 178 -5.87 1.57 -0.96
C GLY A 178 -5.69 1.87 0.51
N ASN A 179 -4.80 1.11 1.15
CA ASN A 179 -4.44 1.30 2.55
C ASN A 179 -2.93 1.13 2.77
N SER A 180 -2.31 2.11 3.43
CA SER A 180 -0.87 2.13 3.70
C SER A 180 -0.46 1.25 4.88
N LEU A 181 -1.39 0.84 5.72
CA LEU A 181 -1.11 -0.09 6.80
C LEU A 181 -1.09 -1.53 6.30
N PRO A 182 -0.18 -2.35 6.79
CA PRO A 182 -0.09 -3.74 6.38
C PRO A 182 -1.28 -4.55 6.88
N LYS A 183 -1.79 -5.44 6.01
CA LYS A 183 -2.84 -6.42 6.31
C LYS A 183 -2.36 -7.82 6.01
N TYR A 184 -3.01 -8.80 6.64
CA TYR A 184 -2.68 -10.21 6.48
C TYR A 184 -1.20 -10.45 6.74
N LEU A 185 -0.77 -10.08 7.96
CA LEU A 185 0.59 -10.36 8.43
C LEU A 185 0.72 -11.87 8.65
N TYR A 186 1.70 -12.49 7.99
CA TYR A 186 1.90 -13.93 8.13
C TYR A 186 3.34 -14.29 8.40
N GLY A 187 3.50 -15.39 9.12
CA GLY A 187 4.79 -16.02 9.37
C GLY A 187 4.71 -17.52 9.16
N ILE A 188 5.81 -18.08 8.64
CA ILE A 188 5.96 -19.53 8.45
C ILE A 188 7.27 -19.95 9.09
N THR A 189 7.20 -20.96 9.93
CA THR A 189 8.39 -21.60 10.54
C THR A 189 8.44 -23.05 10.11
N LEU A 190 9.59 -23.45 9.58
CA LEU A 190 9.89 -24.85 9.25
C LEU A 190 11.07 -25.31 10.10
N GLY A 191 10.94 -26.47 10.70
CA GLY A 191 12.01 -27.09 11.43
C GLY A 191 12.11 -28.58 11.09
N ALA A 192 13.32 -29.08 10.95
CA ALA A 192 13.60 -30.48 10.70
C ALA A 192 14.83 -30.93 11.47
N ASN A 193 14.75 -32.09 12.11
CA ASN A 193 15.87 -32.69 12.81
C ASN A 193 16.09 -34.14 12.35
N TYR A 194 17.32 -34.47 11.98
CA TYR A 194 17.70 -35.81 11.55
C TYR A 194 19.16 -36.09 11.91
N LYS A 195 19.40 -37.15 12.70
CA LYS A 195 20.75 -37.64 13.04
C LYS A 195 21.74 -36.57 13.47
N GLY A 196 21.30 -35.64 14.30
CA GLY A 196 22.14 -34.55 14.83
C GLY A 196 22.13 -33.26 14.00
N PHE A 197 21.67 -33.31 12.75
CA PHE A 197 21.40 -32.11 11.98
C PHE A 197 20.06 -31.49 12.40
N ASP A 198 20.02 -30.18 12.52
CA ASP A 198 18.81 -29.40 12.82
C ASP A 198 18.76 -28.20 11.86
N LEU A 199 17.68 -28.16 11.06
CA LEU A 199 17.40 -27.08 10.13
C LEU A 199 16.22 -26.27 10.66
N ASN A 200 16.36 -24.96 10.69
CA ASN A 200 15.31 -24.00 10.99
C ASN A 200 15.22 -22.96 9.89
N ILE A 201 14.01 -22.71 9.41
CA ILE A 201 13.71 -21.68 8.41
C ILE A 201 12.59 -20.83 8.97
N MET A 202 12.79 -19.52 8.95
CA MET A 202 11.77 -18.54 9.32
C MET A 202 11.47 -17.64 8.14
N MET A 203 10.19 -17.55 7.78
CA MET A 203 9.68 -16.73 6.69
C MET A 203 8.59 -15.81 7.23
N GLN A 204 8.46 -14.63 6.67
CA GLN A 204 7.40 -13.69 7.01
C GLN A 204 7.01 -12.83 5.81
N GLY A 205 5.80 -12.30 5.86
CA GLY A 205 5.32 -11.39 4.84
C GLY A 205 4.08 -10.63 5.24
N THR A 206 3.68 -9.79 4.32
CA THR A 206 2.45 -8.98 4.37
C THR A 206 1.67 -9.25 3.10
N GLY A 207 0.42 -9.68 3.23
CA GLY A 207 -0.40 -10.05 2.09
C GLY A 207 -0.97 -8.87 1.32
N GLN A 208 -1.20 -7.74 2.00
CA GLN A 208 -1.67 -6.51 1.38
C GLN A 208 -1.07 -5.29 2.08
N ARG A 209 -0.56 -4.39 1.30
CA ARG A 209 -0.15 -3.05 1.70
C ARG A 209 -0.02 -2.18 0.45
N ASP A 210 -0.55 -0.97 0.50
CA ASP A 210 -0.44 -0.02 -0.59
C ASP A 210 0.44 1.16 -0.20
N ALA A 211 1.14 1.72 -1.17
CA ALA A 211 1.96 2.91 -0.97
C ALA A 211 1.77 3.90 -2.12
N TRP A 212 1.52 5.15 -1.79
CA TRP A 212 1.57 6.23 -2.74
C TRP A 212 2.94 6.91 -2.65
N ILE A 213 3.72 6.77 -3.71
CA ILE A 213 5.05 7.36 -3.82
C ILE A 213 5.01 8.39 -4.93
N ALA A 214 5.22 9.65 -4.60
CA ALA A 214 5.21 10.76 -5.55
C ALA A 214 6.57 11.46 -5.54
N ASN A 215 7.44 11.08 -6.45
CA ASN A 215 8.73 11.72 -6.64
C ASN A 215 9.32 11.43 -8.03
N ASN A 216 10.45 12.03 -8.33
CA ASN A 216 11.14 11.92 -9.62
C ASN A 216 11.68 10.51 -9.94
N LEU A 217 11.79 9.64 -8.96
CA LEU A 217 12.25 8.26 -9.16
C LEU A 217 11.12 7.35 -9.65
N VAL A 218 9.86 7.79 -9.45
CA VAL A 218 8.66 6.98 -9.75
C VAL A 218 7.91 7.53 -10.95
N PHE A 219 7.92 8.85 -11.14
CA PHE A 219 7.21 9.50 -12.23
C PHE A 219 8.20 10.17 -13.20
N PRO A 220 8.07 9.92 -14.51
CA PRO A 220 8.90 10.60 -15.50
C PRO A 220 8.58 12.09 -15.50
N MET A 221 9.62 12.91 -15.47
CA MET A 221 9.49 14.37 -15.53
C MET A 221 8.56 14.95 -14.44
N TYR A 222 8.52 14.31 -13.27
CA TYR A 222 7.78 14.84 -12.11
C TYR A 222 8.46 16.08 -11.55
N ILE A 223 7.79 17.21 -11.60
CA ILE A 223 8.41 18.51 -11.39
C ILE A 223 7.62 19.31 -10.38
N TYR A 224 8.34 19.78 -9.37
CA TYR A 224 7.86 20.80 -8.44
C TYR A 224 8.07 22.23 -8.98
N SER A 225 9.04 22.43 -9.84
CA SER A 225 9.43 23.74 -10.34
C SER A 225 9.79 23.69 -11.82
N VAL A 226 9.39 24.70 -12.58
CA VAL A 226 9.70 24.88 -14.01
C VAL A 226 11.21 24.88 -14.29
N ASN A 227 12.00 25.29 -13.30
CA ASN A 227 13.45 25.37 -13.43
C ASN A 227 14.13 24.01 -13.29
N ASP A 228 13.49 23.04 -12.66
CA ASP A 228 14.09 21.74 -12.35
C ASP A 228 13.96 20.71 -13.48
N ILE A 229 13.07 20.95 -14.45
CA ILE A 229 12.86 20.07 -15.63
C ILE A 229 14.16 19.77 -16.37
N LYS A 230 14.98 20.77 -16.55
CA LYS A 230 16.16 20.72 -17.43
C LYS A 230 17.21 19.73 -16.97
N TYR A 231 17.16 19.31 -15.72
CA TYR A 231 18.22 18.53 -15.09
C TYR A 231 17.76 17.20 -14.52
N GLN A 232 16.51 16.79 -14.77
CA GLN A 232 16.02 15.51 -14.27
C GLN A 232 16.46 14.37 -15.19
N PRO A 233 17.16 13.36 -14.64
CA PRO A 233 17.45 12.16 -15.39
C PRO A 233 16.16 11.38 -15.65
N LEU A 234 16.03 10.82 -16.84
CA LEU A 234 15.00 9.83 -17.15
C LEU A 234 15.61 8.44 -16.96
N PHE A 235 15.09 7.70 -15.99
CA PHE A 235 15.50 6.33 -15.73
C PHE A 235 14.83 5.37 -16.73
N ASP A 236 15.49 4.27 -17.07
CA ASP A 236 14.96 3.27 -18.02
C ASP A 236 13.56 2.80 -17.67
N GLY A 237 13.27 2.57 -16.39
CA GLY A 237 11.94 2.19 -15.91
C GLY A 237 10.84 3.25 -16.11
N LEU A 238 11.19 4.48 -16.48
CA LEU A 238 10.26 5.59 -16.72
C LEU A 238 10.05 5.88 -18.21
N THR A 239 10.62 5.08 -19.11
CA THR A 239 10.55 5.29 -20.55
C THR A 239 9.25 4.82 -21.20
N ASP A 240 8.44 4.05 -20.48
CA ASP A 240 7.13 3.59 -20.95
C ASP A 240 6.07 4.66 -20.71
N TYR A 241 6.12 5.73 -21.48
CA TYR A 241 5.13 6.80 -21.46
C TYR A 241 4.36 6.87 -22.77
N TRP A 242 3.15 7.40 -22.72
CA TRP A 242 2.30 7.53 -23.90
C TRP A 242 2.95 8.45 -24.96
N ARG A 243 2.97 7.99 -26.20
CA ARG A 243 3.55 8.72 -27.35
C ARG A 243 2.61 8.69 -28.54
N PRO A 244 2.44 9.82 -29.26
CA PRO A 244 1.76 9.85 -30.55
C PRO A 244 2.62 9.20 -31.64
N VAL A 245 2.00 8.75 -32.70
CA VAL A 245 2.70 8.21 -33.89
C VAL A 245 3.51 9.31 -34.58
N ASP A 246 2.89 10.42 -34.90
CA ASP A 246 3.54 11.58 -35.53
C ASP A 246 2.81 12.89 -35.22
N ALA A 247 3.04 13.44 -34.06
CA ALA A 247 2.42 14.70 -33.63
C ALA A 247 2.79 15.89 -34.55
N ALA A 248 3.97 15.85 -35.19
CA ALA A 248 4.42 16.93 -36.07
C ALA A 248 3.57 17.03 -37.35
N ASN A 249 3.07 15.90 -37.84
CA ASN A 249 2.17 15.81 -38.97
C ASN A 249 0.69 15.63 -38.58
N GLY A 250 0.38 15.83 -37.31
CA GLY A 250 -1.02 15.78 -36.82
C GLY A 250 -1.56 14.40 -36.52
N ASP A 251 -0.72 13.36 -36.52
CA ASP A 251 -1.12 12.02 -36.11
C ASP A 251 -0.89 11.82 -34.62
N TYR A 252 -1.97 11.97 -33.84
CA TYR A 252 -2.01 11.77 -32.40
C TYR A 252 -2.48 10.39 -31.99
N THR A 253 -2.51 9.43 -32.91
CA THR A 253 -2.77 8.02 -32.56
C THR A 253 -1.66 7.51 -31.65
N ALA A 254 -2.02 6.70 -30.66
CA ALA A 254 -1.03 6.19 -29.70
C ALA A 254 -0.13 5.12 -30.31
N VAL A 255 1.19 5.27 -30.18
CA VAL A 255 2.16 4.18 -30.44
C VAL A 255 2.00 3.07 -29.38
N ASN A 256 1.76 3.47 -28.13
CA ASN A 256 1.65 2.59 -26.97
C ASN A 256 0.42 2.97 -26.12
N PRO A 257 -0.79 2.58 -26.53
CA PRO A 257 -2.03 2.97 -25.84
C PRO A 257 -2.12 2.46 -24.42
N ASN A 258 -1.37 1.40 -24.07
CA ASN A 258 -1.30 0.80 -22.75
C ASN A 258 -0.06 1.24 -21.96
N ALA A 259 0.52 2.38 -22.28
CA ALA A 259 1.68 2.91 -21.57
C ALA A 259 1.45 2.98 -20.06
N LYS A 260 2.50 2.79 -19.29
CA LYS A 260 2.45 2.94 -17.84
C LYS A 260 2.21 4.41 -17.45
N TYR A 261 2.85 5.34 -18.14
CA TYR A 261 2.82 6.77 -17.83
C TYR A 261 2.09 7.57 -18.90
N PRO A 262 1.49 8.73 -18.53
CA PRO A 262 0.89 9.64 -19.49
C PRO A 262 1.95 10.27 -20.38
N ARG A 263 1.51 11.06 -21.34
CA ARG A 263 2.42 11.81 -22.21
C ARG A 263 3.34 12.72 -21.38
N MET A 264 4.55 12.91 -21.86
CA MET A 264 5.48 13.85 -21.24
C MET A 264 5.16 15.30 -21.61
N TYR A 265 5.38 16.19 -20.64
CA TYR A 265 5.27 17.62 -20.83
C TYR A 265 6.66 18.27 -20.87
N GLY A 266 6.88 19.14 -21.85
CA GLY A 266 8.16 19.88 -21.95
C GLY A 266 8.27 21.08 -21.02
N GLN A 267 7.16 21.65 -20.59
CA GLN A 267 7.12 22.81 -19.68
C GLN A 267 5.80 22.88 -18.95
N ASN A 268 5.88 23.37 -17.73
CA ASN A 268 4.83 23.62 -16.75
C ASN A 268 3.59 22.76 -16.97
N PRO A 269 3.62 21.67 -16.40
CA PRO A 269 2.50 20.80 -16.55
C PRO A 269 1.36 21.37 -15.76
N THR A 270 0.27 21.36 -16.34
CA THR A 270 -0.92 20.92 -15.66
C THR A 270 -0.67 19.53 -15.03
N VAL A 271 0.54 19.39 -14.53
CA VAL A 271 1.11 18.21 -13.86
C VAL A 271 0.23 17.80 -12.72
N GLY A 272 -0.44 18.76 -12.13
CA GLY A 272 -1.44 18.49 -11.14
C GLY A 272 -2.52 17.50 -11.60
N SER A 273 -2.82 17.43 -12.90
CA SER A 273 -3.79 16.45 -13.39
C SER A 273 -3.23 15.04 -13.54
N ASN A 274 -2.01 14.90 -14.05
CA ASN A 274 -1.43 13.59 -14.34
C ASN A 274 -0.73 12.94 -13.15
N TYR A 275 0.00 13.71 -12.35
CA TYR A 275 0.83 13.17 -11.27
C TYR A 275 0.56 13.79 -9.89
N GLY A 276 -0.04 14.96 -9.84
CA GLY A 276 -0.35 15.65 -8.59
C GLY A 276 -1.53 15.06 -7.81
N ARG A 277 -2.31 14.18 -8.43
CA ARG A 277 -3.44 13.50 -7.80
C ARG A 277 -3.10 12.06 -7.48
N LYS A 278 -3.51 11.60 -6.32
CA LYS A 278 -3.42 10.17 -5.98
C LYS A 278 -4.40 9.40 -6.86
N THR A 279 -3.91 8.33 -7.49
CA THR A 279 -4.70 7.49 -8.39
C THR A 279 -4.45 6.01 -8.14
N ASP A 280 -5.40 5.17 -8.45
CA ASP A 280 -5.26 3.72 -8.40
C ASP A 280 -4.17 3.21 -9.36
N LYS A 281 -4.01 3.85 -10.53
CA LYS A 281 -3.00 3.47 -11.54
C LYS A 281 -1.56 3.48 -11.02
N TYR A 282 -1.22 4.42 -10.14
CA TYR A 282 0.14 4.59 -9.60
C TYR A 282 0.27 4.21 -8.13
N LEU A 283 -0.76 3.63 -7.58
CA LEU A 283 -0.68 3.04 -6.26
C LEU A 283 0.24 1.83 -6.31
N SER A 284 1.32 1.89 -5.55
CA SER A 284 2.31 0.83 -5.52
C SER A 284 1.90 -0.25 -4.53
N ASN A 285 1.96 -1.52 -4.96
CA ASN A 285 1.81 -2.64 -4.05
C ASN A 285 3.09 -2.79 -3.22
N ALA A 286 2.96 -2.64 -1.90
CA ALA A 286 4.05 -2.80 -0.94
C ALA A 286 3.93 -4.09 -0.12
N ALA A 287 3.13 -5.05 -0.58
CA ALA A 287 3.11 -6.40 -0.03
C ALA A 287 4.44 -7.10 -0.30
N TYR A 288 4.86 -7.96 0.62
CA TYR A 288 6.13 -8.66 0.45
C TYR A 288 6.13 -10.04 1.10
N PHE A 289 7.04 -10.86 0.63
CA PHE A 289 7.46 -12.11 1.27
C PHE A 289 8.97 -12.12 1.43
N ARG A 290 9.47 -12.60 2.58
CA ARG A 290 10.90 -12.76 2.79
C ARG A 290 11.23 -14.01 3.58
N ILE A 291 12.34 -14.64 3.24
CA ILE A 291 13.01 -15.65 4.07
C ILE A 291 13.91 -14.88 5.03
N LYS A 292 13.48 -14.79 6.29
CA LYS A 292 14.14 -13.96 7.29
C LYS A 292 15.39 -14.61 7.87
N ASN A 293 15.32 -15.91 8.12
CA ASN A 293 16.43 -16.64 8.71
C ASN A 293 16.45 -18.09 8.21
N VAL A 294 17.65 -18.59 7.93
CA VAL A 294 17.91 -20.01 7.71
C VAL A 294 19.09 -20.39 8.60
N THR A 295 18.86 -21.31 9.52
CA THR A 295 19.89 -21.81 10.42
C THR A 295 20.02 -23.32 10.25
N LEU A 296 21.24 -23.77 9.94
CA LEU A 296 21.63 -25.16 9.93
C LEU A 296 22.60 -25.43 11.06
N SER A 297 22.34 -26.43 11.89
CA SER A 297 23.22 -26.79 12.98
C SER A 297 23.45 -28.30 13.02
N TYR A 298 24.58 -28.68 13.61
CA TYR A 298 24.94 -30.06 13.85
C TYR A 298 25.38 -30.26 15.30
N THR A 299 24.73 -31.22 15.95
CA THR A 299 25.09 -31.66 17.29
C THR A 299 25.94 -32.92 17.20
N VAL A 300 27.18 -32.84 17.64
CA VAL A 300 28.15 -33.93 17.61
C VAL A 300 27.70 -35.04 18.58
N PRO A 301 27.74 -36.33 18.14
CA PRO A 301 27.38 -37.44 19.01
C PRO A 301 28.20 -37.48 20.31
N LYS A 302 27.54 -37.68 21.43
CA LYS A 302 28.19 -37.69 22.76
C LYS A 302 29.33 -38.69 22.83
N THR A 303 29.23 -39.81 22.13
CA THR A 303 30.28 -40.85 22.09
C THR A 303 31.60 -40.35 21.51
N TRP A 304 31.63 -39.33 20.71
CA TRP A 304 32.83 -38.76 20.13
C TRP A 304 33.50 -37.74 21.09
N ILE A 305 32.70 -36.93 21.77
CA ILE A 305 33.15 -35.79 22.56
C ILE A 305 33.38 -36.13 24.02
N SER A 306 32.80 -37.21 24.53
CA SER A 306 33.03 -37.68 25.90
C SER A 306 34.49 -38.03 26.19
N ARG A 307 35.25 -38.46 25.16
CA ARG A 307 36.67 -38.76 25.26
C ARG A 307 37.52 -37.55 25.58
N ILE A 308 37.06 -36.36 25.28
CA ILE A 308 37.73 -35.07 25.54
C ILE A 308 37.08 -34.28 26.67
N GLY A 309 36.23 -34.96 27.49
CA GLY A 309 35.58 -34.36 28.65
C GLY A 309 34.42 -33.44 28.38
N LEU A 310 33.91 -33.37 27.12
CA LEU A 310 32.76 -32.52 26.77
C LEU A 310 31.44 -33.27 26.86
N ASN A 311 30.43 -32.63 27.40
CA ASN A 311 29.07 -33.17 27.49
C ASN A 311 28.20 -32.90 26.25
N GLN A 312 28.44 -31.78 25.57
CA GLN A 312 27.74 -31.38 24.35
C GLN A 312 28.63 -30.47 23.50
N LEU A 313 28.64 -30.67 22.21
CA LEU A 313 29.23 -29.79 21.21
C LEU A 313 28.24 -29.61 20.07
N LYS A 314 27.87 -28.37 19.76
CA LYS A 314 26.98 -28.01 18.67
C LYS A 314 27.63 -26.89 17.87
N GLY A 315 27.77 -27.11 16.56
CA GLY A 315 28.14 -26.05 15.62
C GLY A 315 26.90 -25.59 14.84
N PHE A 316 26.85 -24.33 14.42
CA PHE A 316 25.77 -23.83 13.58
C PHE A 316 26.25 -22.75 12.60
N VAL A 317 25.52 -22.64 11.50
CA VAL A 317 25.63 -21.54 10.53
C VAL A 317 24.24 -20.94 10.37
N SER A 318 24.16 -19.62 10.47
CA SER A 318 22.89 -18.88 10.29
C SER A 318 23.09 -17.78 9.25
N VAL A 319 22.09 -17.66 8.38
CA VAL A 319 22.01 -16.59 7.39
C VAL A 319 20.72 -15.82 7.64
N GLU A 320 20.84 -14.51 7.77
CA GLU A 320 19.71 -13.60 7.96
C GLU A 320 19.39 -12.85 6.67
N THR A 321 18.10 -12.60 6.44
CA THR A 321 17.58 -11.93 5.24
C THR A 321 18.08 -12.59 3.95
N VAL A 322 17.78 -13.88 3.82
CA VAL A 322 18.25 -14.72 2.69
C VAL A 322 17.65 -14.30 1.36
N SER A 323 16.38 -13.91 1.37
CA SER A 323 15.67 -13.48 0.16
C SER A 323 14.53 -12.55 0.54
N TYR A 324 14.30 -11.57 -0.32
CA TYR A 324 13.20 -10.61 -0.20
C TYR A 324 12.54 -10.43 -1.57
N THR A 325 11.24 -10.59 -1.63
CA THR A 325 10.46 -10.39 -2.86
C THR A 325 9.29 -9.47 -2.57
N HIS A 326 9.17 -8.39 -3.33
CA HIS A 326 7.92 -7.64 -3.40
C HIS A 326 6.93 -8.44 -4.24
N LEU A 327 5.72 -8.58 -3.75
CA LEU A 327 4.61 -9.09 -4.54
C LEU A 327 4.12 -7.92 -5.42
N THR A 328 4.82 -7.67 -6.53
CA THR A 328 4.30 -6.79 -7.58
C THR A 328 3.31 -7.59 -8.40
N LEU A 329 2.08 -7.14 -8.43
CA LEU A 329 1.08 -7.58 -9.40
C LEU A 329 1.23 -6.75 -10.68
#